data_2755f613e8b1c073c3387813eb3b9877
#
_entry.id   2755f613e8b1c073c3387813eb3b9877
#
_cell.length_a   1.000
_cell.length_b   1.000
_cell.length_c   1.000
_cell.angle_alpha   90.00
_cell.angle_beta   90.00
_cell.angle_gamma   90.00
#
_symmetry.space_group_name_H-M   'P 1'
#
loop_
_entity.id
_entity.type
_entity.pdbx_description
1 polymer ?
#
loop_
_entity_poly.entity_id
_entity_poly.type
_entity_poly.pdbx_seq_one_letter_code
_entity_poly.pdbx_strand_id
1 'polypeptide(L)'
;MTRDEKISLNQLSRFKNKFDLISFSPKRITVPKIFDKTLHFESKYFKNTSTYSRLLLETKFYEKFANYKFILIYQLDCIVFSDDLKFWCNQEYDYIGAPFFRNKYFPSFGLSRVGNGGLSLREVEIFIRILKQKEGPNFWNFLFNKLPDKSFLNLKKRFAVYREISRGVKWYTENYTLNEDLFWSDRAKLFYSNFKIAPLKVGLKFAFDMHPKFCFKRNKNTLPFGAHGWQKRDKTFWLEILRDIND
;
A
#
# COMPACT_ATOMS: atom_id res chain seq x y z
N MET A 1 17.92 12.29 -8.76
CA MET A 1 17.25 11.06 -9.26
C MET A 1 18.31 10.08 -9.70
N THR A 2 18.33 8.88 -9.14
CA THR A 2 19.26 7.79 -9.44
C THR A 2 18.95 7.13 -10.81
N ARG A 3 19.86 6.27 -11.31
CA ARG A 3 19.60 5.46 -12.52
C ARG A 3 18.37 4.55 -12.34
N ASP A 4 18.24 3.94 -11.17
CA ASP A 4 17.14 3.02 -10.87
C ASP A 4 15.78 3.75 -10.78
N GLU A 5 15.75 4.93 -10.18
CA GLU A 5 14.55 5.78 -10.17
C GLU A 5 14.13 6.21 -11.58
N LYS A 6 15.09 6.43 -12.50
CA LYS A 6 14.79 6.70 -13.91
C LYS A 6 14.11 5.50 -14.59
N ILE A 7 14.56 4.28 -14.29
CA ILE A 7 13.92 3.04 -14.79
C ILE A 7 12.48 2.97 -14.29
N SER A 8 12.26 3.17 -12.98
CA SER A 8 10.92 3.19 -12.39
C SER A 8 10.02 4.26 -13.03
N LEU A 9 10.56 5.45 -13.27
CA LEU A 9 9.82 6.53 -13.91
C LEU A 9 9.47 6.21 -15.36
N ASN A 10 10.37 5.58 -16.10
CA ASN A 10 10.09 5.12 -17.47
C ASN A 10 8.98 4.08 -17.50
N GLN A 11 8.95 3.14 -16.54
CA GLN A 11 7.84 2.19 -16.44
C GLN A 11 6.50 2.89 -16.12
N LEU A 12 6.52 3.92 -15.27
CA LEU A 12 5.34 4.73 -14.97
C LEU A 12 4.80 5.45 -16.23
N SER A 13 5.67 5.77 -17.20
CA SER A 13 5.26 6.45 -18.43
C SER A 13 4.25 5.66 -19.28
N ARG A 14 4.14 4.34 -19.06
CA ARG A 14 3.12 3.48 -19.70
C ARG A 14 1.68 3.95 -19.40
N PHE A 15 1.49 4.65 -18.30
CA PHE A 15 0.21 5.20 -17.89
C PHE A 15 -0.07 6.61 -18.43
N LYS A 16 0.94 7.28 -19.00
CA LYS A 16 0.78 8.61 -19.57
C LYS A 16 -0.31 8.62 -20.63
N ASN A 17 -1.17 9.63 -20.60
CA ASN A 17 -2.36 9.78 -21.47
C ASN A 17 -3.47 8.72 -21.26
N LYS A 18 -3.30 7.78 -20.32
CA LYS A 18 -4.33 6.80 -19.93
C LYS A 18 -4.91 7.11 -18.55
N PHE A 19 -4.07 7.67 -17.67
CA PHE A 19 -4.40 8.04 -16.30
C PHE A 19 -3.66 9.32 -15.92
N ASP A 20 -4.22 10.08 -15.01
CA ASP A 20 -3.56 11.27 -14.49
C ASP A 20 -2.36 10.88 -13.63
N LEU A 21 -1.18 11.32 -14.03
CA LEU A 21 0.05 11.13 -13.27
C LEU A 21 0.27 12.30 -12.32
N ILE A 22 0.04 12.09 -11.03
CA ILE A 22 0.12 13.12 -10.02
C ILE A 22 1.30 12.84 -9.09
N SER A 23 2.27 13.74 -9.08
CA SER A 23 3.34 13.68 -8.07
C SER A 23 2.91 14.35 -6.77
N PHE A 24 3.45 13.88 -5.64
CA PHE A 24 3.36 14.59 -4.38
C PHE A 24 4.75 14.69 -3.73
N SER A 25 5.08 15.89 -3.32
CA SER A 25 6.42 16.24 -2.86
C SER A 25 6.39 17.42 -1.88
N PRO A 26 7.47 17.68 -1.14
CA PRO A 26 7.63 18.97 -0.46
C PRO A 26 7.76 20.09 -1.49
N LYS A 27 7.46 21.32 -1.07
CA LYS A 27 7.74 22.52 -1.88
C LYS A 27 9.26 22.59 -2.20
N ARG A 28 9.62 23.23 -3.30
CA ARG A 28 11.01 23.48 -3.77
C ARG A 28 11.75 22.26 -4.31
N ILE A 29 11.06 21.16 -4.63
CA ILE A 29 11.65 20.03 -5.36
C ILE A 29 11.24 20.10 -6.83
N THR A 30 12.21 20.03 -7.72
CA THR A 30 11.95 19.92 -9.16
C THR A 30 11.40 18.53 -9.48
N VAL A 31 10.20 18.49 -10.02
CA VAL A 31 9.50 17.27 -10.39
C VAL A 31 9.64 17.03 -11.89
N PRO A 32 9.88 15.80 -12.36
CA PRO A 32 9.93 15.47 -13.79
C PRO A 32 8.67 15.89 -14.54
N LYS A 33 8.83 16.33 -15.80
CA LYS A 33 7.72 16.81 -16.65
C LYS A 33 6.70 15.75 -17.06
N ILE A 34 6.92 14.49 -16.70
CA ILE A 34 5.98 13.40 -16.99
C ILE A 34 4.64 13.55 -16.24
N PHE A 35 4.67 14.19 -15.08
CA PHE A 35 3.50 14.36 -14.22
C PHE A 35 2.59 15.48 -14.73
N ASP A 36 1.27 15.23 -14.73
CA ASP A 36 0.26 16.19 -15.14
C ASP A 36 0.01 17.25 -14.07
N LYS A 37 0.24 16.88 -12.80
CA LYS A 37 0.04 17.74 -11.63
C LYS A 37 1.02 17.40 -10.53
N THR A 38 1.40 18.40 -9.74
CA THR A 38 2.16 18.21 -8.49
C THR A 38 1.36 18.75 -7.31
N LEU A 39 1.18 17.90 -6.30
CA LEU A 39 0.60 18.28 -5.02
C LEU A 39 1.72 18.49 -3.99
N HIS A 40 1.66 19.60 -3.29
CA HIS A 40 2.66 19.91 -2.28
C HIS A 40 2.12 19.65 -0.87
N PHE A 41 2.94 18.95 -0.08
CA PHE A 41 2.72 18.73 1.34
C PHE A 41 3.89 19.27 2.16
N GLU A 42 3.70 19.41 3.47
CA GLU A 42 4.74 19.91 4.37
C GLU A 42 5.99 19.02 4.37
N SER A 43 7.16 19.63 4.36
CA SER A 43 8.46 18.92 4.31
C SER A 43 8.65 17.94 5.47
N LYS A 44 7.96 18.14 6.60
CA LYS A 44 8.01 17.24 7.75
C LYS A 44 7.61 15.81 7.43
N TYR A 45 6.75 15.59 6.43
CA TYR A 45 6.28 14.26 6.00
C TYR A 45 7.28 13.49 5.14
N PHE A 46 8.34 14.13 4.67
CA PHE A 46 9.33 13.54 3.76
C PHE A 46 10.71 13.32 4.39
N LYS A 47 10.80 13.33 5.72
CA LYS A 47 12.07 13.16 6.44
C LYS A 47 12.54 11.71 6.47
N ASN A 48 11.61 10.77 6.60
CA ASN A 48 11.87 9.32 6.67
C ASN A 48 10.56 8.53 6.45
N THR A 49 10.66 7.20 6.43
CA THR A 49 9.53 6.29 6.22
C THR A 49 8.40 6.49 7.24
N SER A 50 8.71 6.74 8.51
CA SER A 50 7.69 6.95 9.54
C SER A 50 6.88 8.23 9.30
N THR A 51 7.55 9.34 8.94
CA THR A 51 6.86 10.60 8.64
C THR A 51 6.07 10.53 7.34
N TYR A 52 6.56 9.77 6.35
CA TYR A 52 5.83 9.49 5.13
C TYR A 52 4.58 8.63 5.39
N SER A 53 4.70 7.57 6.20
CA SER A 53 3.57 6.76 6.66
C SER A 53 2.51 7.62 7.36
N ARG A 54 2.95 8.61 8.14
CA ARG A 54 2.04 9.57 8.79
C ARG A 54 1.22 10.36 7.76
N LEU A 55 1.84 10.83 6.65
CA LEU A 55 1.11 11.52 5.58
C LEU A 55 0.00 10.63 5.01
N LEU A 56 0.29 9.36 4.78
CA LEU A 56 -0.66 8.39 4.22
C LEU A 56 -1.73 7.89 5.23
N LEU A 57 -1.69 8.36 6.47
CA LEU A 57 -2.74 8.23 7.49
C LEU A 57 -3.50 9.54 7.75
N GLU A 58 -3.21 10.60 7.00
CA GLU A 58 -3.92 11.87 7.11
C GLU A 58 -5.10 11.94 6.15
N THR A 59 -6.28 12.30 6.63
CA THR A 59 -7.47 12.49 5.80
C THR A 59 -7.23 13.50 4.67
N LYS A 60 -6.52 14.59 4.99
CA LYS A 60 -6.19 15.65 4.01
C LYS A 60 -5.37 15.16 2.81
N PHE A 61 -4.63 14.03 2.94
CA PHE A 61 -3.94 13.44 1.80
C PHE A 61 -4.96 12.92 0.79
N TYR A 62 -5.89 12.09 1.22
CA TYR A 62 -6.91 11.49 0.33
C TYR A 62 -7.92 12.53 -0.19
N GLU A 63 -8.24 13.55 0.59
CA GLU A 63 -9.12 14.66 0.16
C GLU A 63 -8.58 15.41 -1.06
N LYS A 64 -7.26 15.44 -1.29
CA LYS A 64 -6.67 15.97 -2.52
C LYS A 64 -7.01 15.16 -3.77
N PHE A 65 -7.48 13.93 -3.58
CA PHE A 65 -7.85 12.99 -4.63
C PHE A 65 -9.36 12.66 -4.63
N ALA A 66 -10.20 13.47 -3.97
CA ALA A 66 -11.62 13.19 -3.80
C ALA A 66 -12.40 13.06 -5.12
N ASN A 67 -11.87 13.62 -6.22
CA ASN A 67 -12.46 13.50 -7.56
C ASN A 67 -12.11 12.18 -8.27
N TYR A 68 -11.27 11.35 -7.68
CA TYR A 68 -10.88 10.03 -8.20
C TYR A 68 -11.52 8.93 -7.37
N LYS A 69 -12.03 7.90 -8.04
CA LYS A 69 -12.52 6.71 -7.33
C LYS A 69 -11.38 5.92 -6.70
N PHE A 70 -10.28 5.75 -7.45
CA PHE A 70 -9.08 5.04 -7.00
C PHE A 70 -7.84 5.88 -7.20
N ILE A 71 -6.84 5.67 -6.34
CA ILE A 71 -5.45 6.09 -6.56
C ILE A 71 -4.53 4.88 -6.50
N LEU A 72 -3.56 4.84 -7.40
CA LEU A 72 -2.42 3.95 -7.33
C LEU A 72 -1.27 4.71 -6.66
N ILE A 73 -0.89 4.30 -5.44
CA ILE A 73 0.38 4.76 -4.86
C ILE A 73 1.50 4.04 -5.60
N TYR A 74 2.45 4.82 -6.13
CA TYR A 74 3.61 4.33 -6.85
C TYR A 74 4.86 5.07 -6.36
N GLN A 75 5.73 4.40 -5.62
CA GLN A 75 7.02 4.95 -5.19
C GLN A 75 8.07 4.76 -6.28
N LEU A 76 9.13 5.59 -6.30
CA LEU A 76 10.18 5.52 -7.34
C LEU A 76 11.12 4.31 -7.21
N ASP A 77 10.79 3.36 -6.35
CA ASP A 77 11.38 2.02 -6.33
C ASP A 77 10.38 0.93 -6.75
N CYS A 78 9.28 1.32 -7.40
CA CYS A 78 8.35 0.41 -8.06
C CYS A 78 8.66 0.26 -9.56
N ILE A 79 8.20 -0.85 -10.12
CA ILE A 79 8.08 -1.09 -11.56
C ILE A 79 6.71 -1.69 -11.87
N VAL A 80 6.20 -1.45 -13.08
CA VAL A 80 4.96 -2.06 -13.58
C VAL A 80 5.24 -2.76 -14.89
N PHE A 81 4.60 -3.90 -15.11
CA PHE A 81 4.84 -4.78 -16.25
C PHE A 81 3.72 -4.72 -17.30
N SER A 82 2.53 -4.28 -16.90
CA SER A 82 1.38 -4.11 -17.79
C SER A 82 0.68 -2.78 -17.54
N ASP A 83 -0.24 -2.40 -18.43
CA ASP A 83 -1.07 -1.22 -18.31
C ASP A 83 -2.50 -1.54 -17.80
N ASP A 84 -2.69 -2.72 -17.20
CA ASP A 84 -3.98 -3.25 -16.75
C ASP A 84 -4.55 -2.56 -15.50
N LEU A 85 -4.15 -1.32 -15.18
CA LEU A 85 -4.64 -0.62 -13.99
C LEU A 85 -6.16 -0.55 -13.93
N LYS A 86 -6.83 -0.37 -15.08
CA LYS A 86 -8.31 -0.36 -15.16
C LYS A 86 -8.92 -1.70 -14.72
N PHE A 87 -8.29 -2.82 -15.09
CA PHE A 87 -8.70 -4.16 -14.62
C PHE A 87 -8.66 -4.24 -13.10
N TRP A 88 -7.58 -3.73 -12.49
CA TRP A 88 -7.42 -3.74 -11.03
C TRP A 88 -8.43 -2.84 -10.31
N CYS A 89 -8.75 -1.68 -10.87
CA CYS A 89 -9.81 -0.80 -10.35
C CYS A 89 -11.20 -1.46 -10.36
N ASN A 90 -11.44 -2.39 -11.28
CA ASN A 90 -12.72 -3.09 -11.42
C ASN A 90 -12.83 -4.35 -10.54
N GLN A 91 -11.81 -4.68 -9.72
CA GLN A 91 -11.83 -5.87 -8.84
C GLN A 91 -12.64 -5.68 -7.55
N GLU A 92 -13.27 -4.52 -7.35
CA GLU A 92 -14.14 -4.21 -6.19
C GLU A 92 -13.48 -4.39 -4.81
N TYR A 93 -12.17 -4.20 -4.71
CA TYR A 93 -11.46 -4.12 -3.45
C TYR A 93 -11.13 -2.67 -3.11
N ASP A 94 -11.27 -2.31 -1.85
CA ASP A 94 -10.91 -0.98 -1.35
C ASP A 94 -9.40 -0.81 -1.23
N TYR A 95 -8.68 -1.93 -1.03
CA TYR A 95 -7.23 -1.96 -0.89
C TYR A 95 -6.61 -3.20 -1.54
N ILE A 96 -5.67 -2.97 -2.47
CA ILE A 96 -4.84 -4.02 -3.07
C ILE A 96 -3.37 -3.60 -2.92
N GLY A 97 -2.51 -4.52 -2.49
CA GLY A 97 -1.06 -4.36 -2.42
C GLY A 97 -0.36 -5.71 -2.49
N ALA A 98 0.97 -5.71 -2.37
CA ALA A 98 1.75 -6.93 -2.35
C ALA A 98 1.49 -7.72 -1.05
N PRO A 99 1.60 -9.07 -1.06
CA PRO A 99 1.50 -9.88 0.14
C PRO A 99 2.69 -9.69 1.07
N PHE A 100 2.42 -9.61 2.37
CA PHE A 100 3.42 -9.76 3.41
C PHE A 100 3.76 -11.23 3.64
N PHE A 101 4.99 -11.51 4.05
CA PHE A 101 5.43 -12.83 4.50
C PHE A 101 5.19 -13.02 6.00
N ARG A 102 4.92 -14.26 6.42
CA ARG A 102 4.85 -14.62 7.85
C ARG A 102 6.20 -14.42 8.54
N ASN A 103 7.28 -14.67 7.80
CA ASN A 103 8.64 -14.39 8.21
C ASN A 103 9.39 -13.73 7.06
N LYS A 104 9.95 -12.54 7.30
CA LYS A 104 10.65 -11.77 6.26
C LYS A 104 11.94 -12.39 5.77
N TYR A 105 12.55 -13.29 6.56
CA TYR A 105 13.82 -13.95 6.20
C TYR A 105 13.61 -15.32 5.56
N PHE A 106 12.53 -16.01 5.92
CA PHE A 106 12.27 -17.38 5.50
C PHE A 106 10.93 -17.46 4.73
N PRO A 107 10.95 -17.33 3.39
CA PRO A 107 9.74 -17.35 2.57
C PRO A 107 8.98 -18.68 2.64
N SER A 108 9.65 -19.79 3.02
CA SER A 108 9.04 -21.10 3.22
C SER A 108 7.90 -21.11 4.26
N PHE A 109 7.92 -20.20 5.23
CA PHE A 109 6.80 -20.01 6.18
C PHE A 109 5.53 -19.47 5.51
N GLY A 110 5.62 -19.06 4.24
CA GLY A 110 4.49 -18.64 3.42
C GLY A 110 4.07 -17.18 3.62
N LEU A 111 2.99 -16.85 2.91
CA LEU A 111 2.40 -15.51 2.92
C LEU A 111 1.43 -15.35 4.09
N SER A 112 1.26 -14.12 4.56
CA SER A 112 0.41 -13.74 5.70
C SER A 112 -0.87 -13.05 5.25
N ARG A 113 -0.77 -11.83 4.75
CA ARG A 113 -1.87 -10.97 4.35
C ARG A 113 -1.43 -10.00 3.26
N VAL A 114 -2.37 -9.33 2.62
CA VAL A 114 -2.08 -8.24 1.68
C VAL A 114 -1.75 -6.97 2.45
N GLY A 115 -0.73 -6.28 2.01
CA GLY A 115 -0.26 -5.01 2.56
C GLY A 115 0.56 -4.25 1.53
N ASN A 116 1.69 -3.67 1.95
CA ASN A 116 2.62 -2.88 1.16
C ASN A 116 2.05 -1.55 0.65
N GLY A 117 2.61 -0.45 1.18
CA GLY A 117 2.16 0.91 0.85
C GLY A 117 2.79 1.49 -0.41
N GLY A 118 3.96 0.96 -0.84
CA GLY A 118 4.77 1.54 -1.92
C GLY A 118 4.20 1.32 -3.32
N LEU A 119 3.57 0.17 -3.56
CA LEU A 119 2.73 -0.11 -4.74
C LEU A 119 1.38 -0.63 -4.26
N SER A 120 0.37 0.25 -4.22
CA SER A 120 -0.94 -0.12 -3.71
C SER A 120 -2.06 0.66 -4.38
N LEU A 121 -3.16 -0.04 -4.66
CA LEU A 121 -4.41 0.55 -5.17
C LEU A 121 -5.36 0.79 -4.00
N ARG A 122 -5.93 1.99 -3.93
CA ARG A 122 -6.74 2.47 -2.79
C ARG A 122 -8.02 3.15 -3.29
N GLU A 123 -9.18 2.76 -2.76
CA GLU A 123 -10.45 3.44 -3.02
C GLU A 123 -10.56 4.69 -2.15
N VAL A 124 -10.53 5.86 -2.78
CA VAL A 124 -10.35 7.16 -2.11
C VAL A 124 -11.46 7.45 -1.10
N GLU A 125 -12.72 7.26 -1.50
CA GLU A 125 -13.87 7.56 -0.63
C GLU A 125 -13.85 6.72 0.65
N ILE A 126 -13.54 5.42 0.52
CA ILE A 126 -13.50 4.51 1.68
C ILE A 126 -12.36 4.88 2.63
N PHE A 127 -11.20 5.24 2.10
CA PHE A 127 -10.07 5.71 2.91
C PHE A 127 -10.41 6.99 3.67
N ILE A 128 -11.05 7.98 3.02
CA ILE A 128 -11.55 9.20 3.67
C ILE A 128 -12.59 8.85 4.74
N ARG A 129 -13.55 7.97 4.42
CA ARG A 129 -14.60 7.55 5.34
C ARG A 129 -14.05 6.92 6.61
N ILE A 130 -13.08 6.02 6.49
CA ILE A 130 -12.42 5.39 7.63
C ILE A 130 -11.69 6.44 8.48
N LEU A 131 -10.88 7.30 7.88
CA LEU A 131 -10.09 8.30 8.59
C LEU A 131 -10.93 9.41 9.24
N LYS A 132 -12.15 9.64 8.77
CA LYS A 132 -13.11 10.60 9.36
C LYS A 132 -13.96 10.02 10.48
N GLN A 133 -13.88 8.74 10.76
CA GLN A 133 -14.65 8.16 11.86
C GLN A 133 -14.20 8.73 13.21
N LYS A 134 -15.16 9.26 13.96
CA LYS A 134 -14.89 9.85 15.27
C LYS A 134 -14.85 8.81 16.38
N GLU A 135 -15.67 7.77 16.24
CA GLU A 135 -15.84 6.74 17.25
C GLU A 135 -15.00 5.51 16.96
N GLY A 136 -14.56 4.87 18.02
CA GLY A 136 -13.95 3.55 17.94
C GLY A 136 -15.01 2.46 17.71
N PRO A 137 -14.59 1.22 17.45
CA PRO A 137 -15.51 0.10 17.28
C PRO A 137 -16.29 -0.19 18.56
N ASN A 138 -17.53 -0.66 18.40
CA ASN A 138 -18.30 -1.19 19.52
C ASN A 138 -17.52 -2.34 20.18
N PHE A 139 -17.53 -2.40 21.53
CA PHE A 139 -16.78 -3.40 22.30
C PHE A 139 -17.14 -4.84 21.91
N TRP A 140 -18.41 -5.14 21.74
CA TRP A 140 -18.85 -6.48 21.37
C TRP A 140 -18.40 -6.86 19.95
N ASN A 141 -18.52 -5.93 19.01
CA ASN A 141 -18.02 -6.14 17.65
C ASN A 141 -16.50 -6.39 17.63
N PHE A 142 -15.75 -5.67 18.47
CA PHE A 142 -14.30 -5.90 18.61
C PHE A 142 -14.00 -7.27 19.24
N LEU A 143 -14.76 -7.66 20.27
CA LEU A 143 -14.52 -8.93 20.97
C LEU A 143 -14.80 -10.15 20.08
N PHE A 144 -15.85 -10.11 19.26
CA PHE A 144 -16.28 -11.22 18.42
C PHE A 144 -15.63 -11.22 17.02
N ASN A 145 -15.09 -10.11 16.53
CA ASN A 145 -14.35 -10.12 15.27
C ASN A 145 -13.03 -10.87 15.43
N LYS A 146 -12.78 -11.81 14.50
CA LYS A 146 -11.51 -12.53 14.41
C LYS A 146 -10.43 -11.54 13.97
N LEU A 147 -9.62 -11.08 14.91
CA LEU A 147 -8.43 -10.30 14.58
C LEU A 147 -7.42 -11.19 13.87
N PRO A 148 -6.74 -10.68 12.80
CA PRO A 148 -5.87 -11.51 11.97
C PRO A 148 -4.63 -12.03 12.69
N ASP A 149 -4.27 -11.46 13.82
CA ASP A 149 -3.06 -11.82 14.57
C ASP A 149 -3.38 -12.76 15.73
N LYS A 150 -2.73 -13.94 15.74
CA LYS A 150 -2.81 -14.92 16.84
C LYS A 150 -2.33 -14.39 18.20
N SER A 151 -1.62 -13.25 18.23
CA SER A 151 -1.18 -12.60 19.47
C SER A 151 -2.33 -12.15 20.38
N PHE A 152 -3.55 -12.13 19.87
CA PHE A 152 -4.76 -11.75 20.61
C PHE A 152 -5.43 -12.88 21.41
N LEU A 153 -4.77 -14.01 21.59
CA LEU A 153 -5.27 -15.07 22.47
C LEU A 153 -5.32 -14.64 23.96
N ASN A 154 -4.55 -13.61 24.34
CA ASN A 154 -4.54 -13.10 25.71
C ASN A 154 -5.55 -11.94 25.87
N LEU A 155 -6.57 -12.14 26.70
CA LEU A 155 -7.61 -11.15 27.00
C LEU A 155 -7.04 -9.77 27.43
N LYS A 156 -5.96 -9.76 28.23
CA LYS A 156 -5.32 -8.50 28.65
C LYS A 156 -4.81 -7.68 27.47
N LYS A 157 -4.20 -8.33 26.47
CA LYS A 157 -3.75 -7.66 25.24
C LYS A 157 -4.93 -7.16 24.40
N ARG A 158 -6.02 -7.92 24.32
CA ARG A 158 -7.25 -7.48 23.62
C ARG A 158 -7.83 -6.23 24.28
N PHE A 159 -7.92 -6.18 25.60
CA PHE A 159 -8.38 -4.98 26.32
C PHE A 159 -7.46 -3.78 26.09
N ALA A 160 -6.14 -3.96 26.08
CA ALA A 160 -5.20 -2.88 25.79
C ALA A 160 -5.43 -2.29 24.39
N VAL A 161 -5.57 -3.14 23.36
CA VAL A 161 -5.88 -2.69 21.99
C VAL A 161 -7.24 -2.02 21.93
N TYR A 162 -8.27 -2.58 22.58
CA TYR A 162 -9.60 -1.96 22.60
C TYR A 162 -9.56 -0.55 23.19
N ARG A 163 -8.84 -0.35 24.30
CA ARG A 163 -8.68 0.96 24.93
C ARG A 163 -8.05 2.00 24.01
N GLU A 164 -7.16 1.58 23.10
CA GLU A 164 -6.55 2.47 22.13
C GLU A 164 -7.51 2.79 20.97
N ILE A 165 -8.14 1.76 20.38
CA ILE A 165 -9.04 1.95 19.24
C ILE A 165 -10.37 2.61 19.63
N SER A 166 -10.83 2.47 20.87
CA SER A 166 -12.06 3.11 21.36
C SER A 166 -11.97 4.64 21.41
N ARG A 167 -10.75 5.20 21.37
CA ARG A 167 -10.51 6.65 21.27
C ARG A 167 -10.78 7.21 19.86
N GLY A 168 -11.17 6.36 18.93
CA GLY A 168 -11.47 6.72 17.55
C GLY A 168 -10.25 6.70 16.61
N VAL A 169 -10.52 6.71 15.32
CA VAL A 169 -9.49 6.55 14.27
C VAL A 169 -8.46 7.67 14.32
N LYS A 170 -8.91 8.92 14.47
CA LYS A 170 -8.01 10.08 14.50
C LYS A 170 -6.93 9.93 15.57
N TRP A 171 -7.36 9.68 16.81
CA TRP A 171 -6.41 9.48 17.91
C TRP A 171 -5.48 8.28 17.63
N TYR A 172 -6.05 7.16 17.13
CA TYR A 172 -5.29 5.96 16.87
C TYR A 172 -4.22 6.19 15.80
N THR A 173 -4.57 6.83 14.67
CA THR A 173 -3.62 7.11 13.59
C THR A 173 -2.57 8.15 14.00
N GLU A 174 -2.93 9.15 14.80
CA GLU A 174 -1.97 10.14 15.33
C GLU A 174 -0.92 9.51 16.26
N ASN A 175 -1.26 8.43 16.95
CA ASN A 175 -0.37 7.69 17.85
C ASN A 175 0.19 6.40 17.25
N TYR A 176 -0.13 6.09 15.98
CA TYR A 176 0.33 4.88 15.32
C TYR A 176 1.81 4.98 14.95
N THR A 177 2.63 4.05 15.45
CA THR A 177 4.09 4.08 15.30
C THR A 177 4.65 3.17 14.21
N LEU A 178 3.79 2.28 13.68
CA LEU A 178 4.16 1.37 12.60
C LEU A 178 3.90 2.00 11.23
N ASN A 179 4.29 1.32 10.15
CA ASN A 179 4.00 1.75 8.80
C ASN A 179 2.49 1.74 8.52
N GLU A 180 2.03 2.66 7.68
CA GLU A 180 0.62 2.85 7.37
C GLU A 180 -0.04 1.65 6.69
N ASP A 181 0.73 0.89 5.93
CA ASP A 181 0.27 -0.32 5.25
C ASP A 181 -0.15 -1.43 6.25
N LEU A 182 0.49 -1.48 7.43
CA LEU A 182 0.06 -2.34 8.53
C LEU A 182 -1.24 -1.85 9.17
N PHE A 183 -1.47 -0.54 9.22
CA PHE A 183 -2.77 -0.02 9.65
C PHE A 183 -3.87 -0.47 8.69
N TRP A 184 -3.68 -0.26 7.39
CA TRP A 184 -4.67 -0.61 6.39
C TRP A 184 -4.94 -2.11 6.31
N SER A 185 -3.91 -2.94 6.42
CA SER A 185 -4.06 -4.41 6.35
C SER A 185 -4.60 -5.05 7.63
N ASP A 186 -4.38 -4.46 8.81
CA ASP A 186 -4.70 -5.10 10.09
C ASP A 186 -5.75 -4.37 10.92
N ARG A 187 -5.75 -3.02 10.87
CA ARG A 187 -6.49 -2.20 11.82
C ARG A 187 -7.72 -1.53 11.21
N ALA A 188 -7.68 -1.16 9.94
CA ALA A 188 -8.76 -0.45 9.29
C ALA A 188 -10.12 -1.16 9.42
N LYS A 189 -10.15 -2.50 9.33
CA LYS A 189 -11.36 -3.30 9.54
C LYS A 189 -11.95 -3.21 10.94
N LEU A 190 -11.18 -2.84 11.94
CA LEU A 190 -11.70 -2.63 13.30
C LEU A 190 -12.60 -1.40 13.37
N PHE A 191 -12.31 -0.40 12.55
CA PHE A 191 -13.07 0.83 12.45
C PHE A 191 -14.18 0.76 11.40
N TYR A 192 -13.96 0.01 10.31
CA TYR A 192 -14.93 -0.16 9.25
C TYR A 192 -14.95 -1.63 8.78
N SER A 193 -15.89 -2.41 9.30
CA SER A 193 -15.98 -3.87 9.07
C SER A 193 -16.10 -4.25 7.59
N ASN A 194 -16.76 -3.39 6.80
CA ASN A 194 -16.98 -3.60 5.36
C ASN A 194 -15.75 -3.28 4.48
N PHE A 195 -14.62 -2.86 5.07
CA PHE A 195 -13.39 -2.60 4.33
C PHE A 195 -12.90 -3.85 3.59
N LYS A 196 -12.88 -3.80 2.26
CA LYS A 196 -12.58 -4.91 1.37
C LYS A 196 -11.10 -4.94 1.00
N ILE A 197 -10.31 -5.71 1.72
CA ILE A 197 -8.90 -5.96 1.39
C ILE A 197 -8.82 -7.15 0.44
N ALA A 198 -8.04 -7.03 -0.63
CA ALA A 198 -7.82 -8.13 -1.58
C ALA A 198 -7.26 -9.39 -0.88
N PRO A 199 -7.69 -10.59 -1.25
CA PRO A 199 -7.13 -11.84 -0.72
C PRO A 199 -5.70 -12.06 -1.24
N LEU A 200 -4.92 -12.90 -0.55
CA LEU A 200 -3.52 -13.20 -0.89
C LEU A 200 -3.30 -13.57 -2.35
N LYS A 201 -4.19 -14.36 -2.93
CA LYS A 201 -4.10 -14.80 -4.34
C LYS A 201 -4.20 -13.62 -5.31
N VAL A 202 -5.02 -12.62 -4.99
CA VAL A 202 -5.17 -11.39 -5.77
C VAL A 202 -3.97 -10.48 -5.57
N GLY A 203 -3.55 -10.26 -4.31
CA GLY A 203 -2.37 -9.46 -4.00
C GLY A 203 -1.10 -10.00 -4.65
N LEU A 204 -0.93 -11.33 -4.71
CA LEU A 204 0.20 -11.97 -5.39
C LEU A 204 0.20 -11.73 -6.91
N LYS A 205 -0.97 -11.65 -7.55
CA LYS A 205 -1.07 -11.27 -8.96
C LYS A 205 -0.88 -9.77 -9.19
N PHE A 206 -1.22 -8.96 -8.19
CA PHE A 206 -1.09 -7.51 -8.27
C PHE A 206 0.36 -7.06 -8.09
N ALA A 207 1.05 -7.50 -7.04
CA ALA A 207 2.41 -7.02 -6.82
C ALA A 207 3.30 -8.01 -6.06
N PHE A 208 4.61 -7.97 -6.38
CA PHE A 208 5.66 -8.57 -5.55
C PHE A 208 6.41 -7.46 -4.80
N ASP A 209 6.85 -7.78 -3.58
CA ASP A 209 7.79 -6.97 -2.79
C ASP A 209 9.00 -7.83 -2.41
N MET A 210 8.90 -8.59 -1.32
CA MET A 210 9.99 -9.45 -0.86
C MET A 210 10.02 -10.78 -1.61
N HIS A 211 11.23 -11.38 -1.72
CA HIS A 211 11.45 -12.71 -2.29
C HIS A 211 10.81 -12.91 -3.69
N PRO A 212 11.16 -12.10 -4.69
CA PRO A 212 10.46 -12.10 -5.98
C PRO A 212 10.51 -13.46 -6.69
N LYS A 213 11.62 -14.20 -6.65
CA LYS A 213 11.72 -15.57 -7.21
C LYS A 213 10.74 -16.54 -6.56
N PHE A 214 10.55 -16.45 -5.23
CA PHE A 214 9.56 -17.26 -4.53
C PHE A 214 8.14 -16.87 -4.94
N CYS A 215 7.85 -15.56 -4.99
CA CYS A 215 6.56 -15.05 -5.44
C CYS A 215 6.26 -15.46 -6.87
N PHE A 216 7.24 -15.39 -7.78
CA PHE A 216 7.10 -15.78 -9.17
C PHE A 216 6.68 -17.26 -9.31
N LYS A 217 7.42 -18.17 -8.65
CA LYS A 217 7.03 -19.60 -8.59
C LYS A 217 5.62 -19.79 -8.03
N ARG A 218 5.29 -19.09 -6.94
CA ARG A 218 3.99 -19.18 -6.29
C ARG A 218 2.87 -18.62 -7.17
N ASN A 219 3.17 -17.65 -8.02
CA ASN A 219 2.28 -17.07 -9.04
C ASN A 219 2.31 -17.86 -10.38
N LYS A 220 2.68 -19.13 -10.34
CA LYS A 220 2.72 -20.04 -11.50
C LYS A 220 3.64 -19.53 -12.62
N ASN A 221 4.79 -18.98 -12.28
CA ASN A 221 5.76 -18.37 -13.19
C ASN A 221 5.17 -17.25 -14.07
N THR A 222 4.19 -16.53 -13.53
CA THR A 222 3.57 -15.37 -14.18
C THR A 222 3.99 -14.10 -13.46
N LEU A 223 4.34 -13.06 -14.21
CA LEU A 223 4.64 -11.75 -13.65
C LEU A 223 3.41 -11.14 -12.99
N PRO A 224 3.57 -10.37 -11.91
CA PRO A 224 2.49 -9.57 -11.35
C PRO A 224 2.24 -8.33 -12.23
N PHE A 225 1.22 -7.54 -11.90
CA PHE A 225 1.03 -6.21 -12.48
C PHE A 225 2.25 -5.30 -12.21
N GLY A 226 2.86 -5.39 -11.02
CA GLY A 226 4.07 -4.63 -10.71
C GLY A 226 4.88 -5.20 -9.54
N ALA A 227 5.95 -4.49 -9.19
CA ALA A 227 6.79 -4.82 -8.04
C ALA A 227 7.19 -3.56 -7.27
N HIS A 228 7.37 -3.69 -5.95
CA HIS A 228 7.89 -2.65 -5.08
C HIS A 228 9.27 -3.03 -4.56
N GLY A 229 10.13 -2.05 -4.33
CA GLY A 229 11.47 -2.26 -3.78
C GLY A 229 12.39 -3.09 -4.69
N TRP A 230 12.14 -3.11 -5.99
CA TRP A 230 12.84 -3.97 -6.96
C TRP A 230 14.35 -3.79 -6.94
N GLN A 231 14.83 -2.59 -6.69
CA GLN A 231 16.27 -2.27 -6.59
C GLN A 231 16.95 -2.96 -5.41
N LYS A 232 16.18 -3.19 -4.33
CA LYS A 232 16.65 -3.75 -3.05
C LYS A 232 16.32 -5.24 -2.90
N ARG A 233 15.44 -5.77 -3.75
CA ARG A 233 14.86 -7.11 -3.65
C ARG A 233 15.20 -7.93 -4.88
N ASP A 234 16.40 -8.53 -4.90
CA ASP A 234 16.90 -9.33 -6.03
C ASP A 234 16.91 -8.53 -7.37
N LYS A 235 17.67 -7.45 -7.39
CA LYS A 235 17.77 -6.53 -8.54
C LYS A 235 18.12 -7.25 -9.84
N THR A 236 18.98 -8.27 -9.79
CA THR A 236 19.39 -9.04 -10.98
C THR A 236 18.20 -9.73 -11.62
N PHE A 237 17.36 -10.41 -10.85
CA PHE A 237 16.12 -11.02 -11.32
C PHE A 237 15.21 -10.02 -12.06
N TRP A 238 15.06 -8.81 -11.52
CA TRP A 238 14.22 -7.80 -12.14
C TRP A 238 14.84 -7.19 -13.41
N LEU A 239 16.16 -7.01 -13.44
CA LEU A 239 16.84 -6.49 -14.64
C LEU A 239 16.80 -7.48 -15.81
N GLU A 240 16.87 -8.79 -15.53
CA GLU A 240 16.66 -9.83 -16.55
C GLU A 240 15.27 -9.72 -17.15
N ILE A 241 14.23 -9.69 -16.31
CA ILE A 241 12.82 -9.54 -16.76
C ILE A 241 12.61 -8.24 -17.54
N LEU A 242 13.17 -7.12 -17.08
CA LEU A 242 13.01 -5.83 -17.78
C LEU A 242 13.70 -5.81 -19.13
N ARG A 243 14.76 -6.58 -19.33
CA ARG A 243 15.40 -6.76 -20.63
C ARG A 243 14.48 -7.53 -21.56
N ASP A 244 13.99 -8.69 -21.13
CA ASP A 244 13.13 -9.57 -21.92
C ASP A 244 11.80 -8.91 -22.36
N ILE A 245 11.32 -7.90 -21.62
CA ILE A 245 10.08 -7.17 -21.97
C ILE A 245 10.33 -6.02 -22.94
N ASN A 246 11.57 -5.51 -23.02
CA ASN A 246 11.91 -4.36 -23.88
C ASN A 246 12.56 -4.79 -25.22
N ASP A 247 12.96 -6.06 -25.35
CA ASP A 247 13.37 -6.72 -26.59
C ASP A 247 12.14 -7.25 -27.34
#